data_9ed9dee34230ddb813df58e4b6361eac
#
_entry.id   9ed9dee34230ddb813df58e4b6361eac
#
_cell.length_a   1.000
_cell.length_b   1.000
_cell.length_c   1.000
_cell.angle_alpha   90.00
_cell.angle_beta   90.00
_cell.angle_gamma   90.00
#
_symmetry.space_group_name_H-M   'P 1'
#
loop_
_entity.id
_entity.type
_entity.pdbx_description
1 polymer ?
#
loop_
_entity_poly.entity_id
_entity_poly.type
_entity_poly.pdbx_seq_one_letter_code
_entity_poly.pdbx_strand_id
1 'polypeptide(L)'
;MLNFASDTFNENETSYWHKSVGGYHAAKLGRYQDIIVNCLTPEMQAVREALPKALAENSTTFSADSVCPTINMLNTKYFILPTQQGGTMPLANPNAYGNAWFVGKVVYAATAREEMDMLKRIDRRNEAVVGKDFAAALG
;
A
#
# COMPACT_ATOMS: atom_id res chain seq x y z
N MET A 1 -6.87 -3.79 -4.89
CA MET A 1 -7.49 -4.08 -3.58
C MET A 1 -6.49 -4.71 -2.62
N LEU A 2 -6.77 -4.70 -1.33
CA LEU A 2 -6.00 -5.38 -0.30
C LEU A 2 -6.95 -6.27 0.51
N ASN A 3 -6.69 -7.59 0.51
CA ASN A 3 -7.56 -8.57 1.16
C ASN A 3 -7.03 -8.91 2.55
N PHE A 4 -7.81 -8.62 3.59
CA PHE A 4 -7.52 -8.95 4.99
C PHE A 4 -8.21 -10.25 5.45
N ALA A 5 -9.08 -10.81 4.62
CA ALA A 5 -9.78 -12.05 4.92
C ALA A 5 -8.96 -13.31 4.58
N SER A 6 -7.83 -13.14 3.87
CA SER A 6 -6.91 -14.22 3.48
C SER A 6 -5.48 -13.87 3.87
N ASP A 7 -4.54 -14.81 3.67
CA ASP A 7 -3.10 -14.51 3.79
C ASP A 7 -2.64 -13.71 2.58
N THR A 8 -2.67 -12.39 2.72
CA THR A 8 -2.52 -11.40 1.65
C THR A 8 -1.36 -11.65 0.70
N PHE A 9 -0.23 -12.17 1.17
CA PHE A 9 0.99 -12.34 0.36
C PHE A 9 1.36 -13.80 0.05
N ASN A 10 0.60 -14.77 0.58
CA ASN A 10 0.87 -16.20 0.42
C ASN A 10 -0.29 -16.96 -0.26
N GLU A 11 -1.30 -16.25 -0.76
CA GLU A 11 -2.39 -16.80 -1.55
C GLU A 11 -2.45 -16.14 -2.93
N ASN A 12 -3.06 -16.76 -3.90
CA ASN A 12 -3.17 -16.25 -5.28
C ASN A 12 -4.60 -16.15 -5.80
N GLU A 13 -5.59 -16.59 -5.04
CA GLU A 13 -6.98 -16.54 -5.46
C GLU A 13 -7.45 -15.10 -5.68
N THR A 14 -7.16 -14.21 -4.71
CA THR A 14 -7.51 -12.78 -4.83
C THR A 14 -6.86 -12.14 -6.05
N SER A 15 -5.58 -12.42 -6.30
CA SER A 15 -4.84 -11.83 -7.43
C SER A 15 -5.23 -12.42 -8.78
N TYR A 16 -5.79 -13.63 -8.81
CA TYR A 16 -6.30 -14.26 -10.01
C TYR A 16 -7.55 -13.55 -10.55
N TRP A 17 -8.46 -13.18 -9.65
CA TRP A 17 -9.74 -12.56 -10.03
C TRP A 17 -9.69 -11.03 -10.04
N HIS A 18 -8.79 -10.43 -9.28
CA HIS A 18 -8.77 -8.99 -9.03
C HIS A 18 -7.36 -8.40 -9.10
N LYS A 19 -7.26 -7.11 -9.43
CA LYS A 19 -6.03 -6.34 -9.24
C LYS A 19 -5.74 -6.21 -7.75
N SER A 20 -4.82 -7.01 -7.23
CA SER A 20 -4.43 -7.06 -5.83
C SER A 20 -3.04 -6.49 -5.60
N VAL A 21 -2.83 -5.88 -4.43
CA VAL A 21 -1.49 -5.52 -3.92
C VAL A 21 -0.79 -6.76 -3.36
N GLY A 22 -1.58 -7.75 -2.90
CA GLY A 22 -1.11 -9.03 -2.42
C GLY A 22 -0.93 -10.06 -3.54
N GLY A 23 -0.70 -11.28 -3.11
CA GLY A 23 -0.56 -12.46 -3.97
C GLY A 23 0.78 -13.17 -3.76
N TYR A 24 0.73 -14.51 -3.91
CA TYR A 24 1.92 -15.33 -3.90
C TYR A 24 2.58 -15.35 -5.27
N HIS A 25 3.89 -15.12 -5.31
CA HIS A 25 4.71 -15.34 -6.50
C HIS A 25 6.11 -15.82 -6.08
N ALA A 26 6.52 -17.00 -6.55
CA ALA A 26 7.81 -17.60 -6.19
C ALA A 26 9.03 -16.74 -6.64
N ALA A 27 8.88 -15.98 -7.73
CA ALA A 27 9.89 -15.07 -8.27
C ALA A 27 9.56 -13.60 -8.01
N LYS A 28 9.13 -13.28 -6.80
CA LYS A 28 8.81 -11.90 -6.40
C LYS A 28 10.06 -11.00 -6.50
N LEU A 29 9.91 -9.81 -7.08
CA LEU A 29 10.99 -8.83 -7.16
C LEU A 29 11.48 -8.45 -5.75
N GLY A 30 12.79 -8.47 -5.52
CA GLY A 30 13.40 -8.14 -4.23
C GLY A 30 12.97 -6.77 -3.71
N ARG A 31 12.98 -5.74 -4.57
CA ARG A 31 12.50 -4.39 -4.20
C ARG A 31 11.04 -4.37 -3.73
N TYR A 32 10.16 -5.20 -4.33
CA TYR A 32 8.78 -5.30 -3.88
C TYR A 32 8.67 -6.03 -2.54
N GLN A 33 9.50 -7.05 -2.32
CA GLN A 33 9.60 -7.72 -1.02
C GLN A 33 10.06 -6.76 0.08
N ASP A 34 11.00 -5.85 -0.22
CA ASP A 34 11.44 -4.82 0.71
C ASP A 34 10.30 -3.84 1.06
N ILE A 35 9.49 -3.44 0.08
CA ILE A 35 8.28 -2.62 0.32
C ILE A 35 7.28 -3.37 1.20
N ILE A 36 7.05 -4.66 0.95
CA ILE A 36 6.14 -5.48 1.77
C ILE A 36 6.59 -5.46 3.23
N VAL A 37 7.86 -5.78 3.49
CA VAL A 37 8.38 -5.91 4.85
C VAL A 37 8.47 -4.56 5.56
N ASN A 38 8.98 -3.54 4.87
CA ASN A 38 9.31 -2.26 5.50
C ASN A 38 8.17 -1.25 5.53
N CYS A 39 7.18 -1.38 4.64
CA CYS A 39 6.09 -0.41 4.52
C CYS A 39 4.71 -1.08 4.63
N LEU A 40 4.39 -2.07 3.79
CA LEU A 40 3.03 -2.61 3.74
C LEU A 40 2.65 -3.38 5.01
N THR A 41 3.52 -4.22 5.54
CA THR A 41 3.23 -4.99 6.75
C THR A 41 2.93 -4.10 7.95
N PRO A 42 3.75 -3.09 8.31
CA PRO A 42 3.42 -2.18 9.39
C PRO A 42 2.17 -1.33 9.11
N GLU A 43 1.96 -0.87 7.87
CA GLU A 43 0.75 -0.13 7.52
C GLU A 43 -0.51 -1.01 7.60
N MET A 44 -0.45 -2.27 7.18
CA MET A 44 -1.55 -3.23 7.34
C MET A 44 -1.90 -3.46 8.81
N GLN A 45 -0.90 -3.53 9.68
CA GLN A 45 -1.13 -3.64 11.12
C GLN A 45 -1.84 -2.39 11.65
N ALA A 46 -1.36 -1.20 11.30
CA ALA A 46 -1.97 0.06 11.69
C ALA A 46 -3.42 0.21 11.18
N VAL A 47 -3.69 -0.25 9.95
CA VAL A 47 -5.06 -0.31 9.41
C VAL A 47 -5.93 -1.24 10.25
N ARG A 48 -5.46 -2.45 10.59
CA ARG A 48 -6.22 -3.39 11.44
C ARG A 48 -6.57 -2.81 12.81
N GLU A 49 -5.68 -2.03 13.40
CA GLU A 49 -5.90 -1.36 14.69
C GLU A 49 -6.91 -0.20 14.59
N ALA A 50 -6.93 0.49 13.46
CA ALA A 50 -7.83 1.61 13.22
C ALA A 50 -9.24 1.18 12.75
N LEU A 51 -9.38 0.01 12.11
CA LEU A 51 -10.63 -0.50 11.55
C LEU A 51 -11.80 -0.59 12.55
N PRO A 52 -11.62 -1.09 13.80
CA PRO A 52 -12.74 -1.21 14.74
C PRO A 52 -13.44 0.13 15.01
N LYS A 53 -12.71 1.24 15.03
CA LYS A 53 -13.28 2.58 15.22
C LYS A 53 -14.12 3.00 14.00
N ALA A 54 -13.59 2.79 12.80
CA ALA A 54 -14.30 3.12 11.56
C ALA A 54 -15.58 2.29 11.38
N LEU A 55 -15.55 1.02 11.75
CA LEU A 55 -16.72 0.14 11.69
C LEU A 55 -17.78 0.48 12.77
N ALA A 56 -17.36 0.92 13.96
CA ALA A 56 -18.29 1.35 15.01
C ALA A 56 -19.12 2.57 14.60
N GLU A 57 -18.60 3.41 13.70
CA GLU A 57 -19.28 4.57 13.13
C GLU A 57 -20.20 4.22 11.94
N ASN A 58 -20.43 2.92 11.66
CA ASN A 58 -21.19 2.43 10.49
C ASN A 58 -20.70 3.01 9.15
N SER A 59 -19.42 3.34 9.07
CA SER A 59 -18.83 3.89 7.86
C SER A 59 -18.62 2.81 6.79
N THR A 60 -19.00 3.12 5.56
CA THR A 60 -18.67 2.31 4.37
C THR A 60 -17.33 2.70 3.75
N THR A 61 -16.65 3.67 4.35
CA THR A 61 -15.35 4.19 3.90
C THR A 61 -14.36 4.20 5.04
N PHE A 62 -13.08 3.94 4.72
CA PHE A 62 -11.98 4.07 5.65
C PHE A 62 -11.07 5.21 5.19
N SER A 63 -11.14 6.35 5.89
CA SER A 63 -10.29 7.50 5.61
C SER A 63 -9.20 7.61 6.66
N ALA A 64 -8.01 7.14 6.34
CA ALA A 64 -6.84 7.20 7.21
C ALA A 64 -5.57 7.44 6.37
N ASP A 65 -5.49 8.60 5.73
CA ASP A 65 -4.38 8.94 4.82
C ASP A 65 -3.00 8.82 5.50
N SER A 66 -2.90 9.26 6.74
CA SER A 66 -1.67 9.17 7.54
C SER A 66 -1.31 7.75 8.02
N VAL A 67 -2.27 6.82 8.00
CA VAL A 67 -2.08 5.45 8.55
C VAL A 67 -1.49 4.51 7.50
N CYS A 68 -1.85 4.69 6.23
CA CYS A 68 -1.48 3.75 5.17
C CYS A 68 -1.03 4.43 3.85
N PRO A 69 -0.03 5.32 3.91
CA PRO A 69 0.39 6.11 2.76
C PRO A 69 1.00 5.25 1.63
N THR A 70 1.69 4.14 1.91
CA THR A 70 2.21 3.24 0.87
C THR A 70 1.08 2.43 0.23
N ILE A 71 0.11 1.99 1.01
CA ILE A 71 -1.10 1.31 0.52
C ILE A 71 -1.88 2.25 -0.41
N ASN A 72 -1.99 3.54 -0.06
CA ASN A 72 -2.61 4.57 -0.90
C ASN A 72 -1.83 4.79 -2.21
N MET A 73 -0.49 4.87 -2.12
CA MET A 73 0.42 4.98 -3.27
C MET A 73 0.26 3.80 -4.25
N LEU A 74 0.02 2.59 -3.74
CA LEU A 74 -0.24 1.40 -4.56
C LEU A 74 -1.70 1.33 -5.07
N ASN A 75 -2.43 2.45 -5.03
CA ASN A 75 -3.79 2.57 -5.56
C ASN A 75 -4.78 1.55 -4.98
N THR A 76 -4.68 1.25 -3.69
CA THR A 76 -5.60 0.36 -3.01
C THR A 76 -6.95 1.05 -2.78
N LYS A 77 -7.92 0.81 -3.66
CA LYS A 77 -9.26 1.42 -3.59
C LYS A 77 -10.20 0.74 -2.61
N TYR A 78 -9.94 -0.53 -2.29
CA TYR A 78 -10.81 -1.32 -1.41
C TYR A 78 -9.99 -2.19 -0.47
N PHE A 79 -10.41 -2.21 0.78
CA PHE A 79 -10.02 -3.22 1.78
C PHE A 79 -11.12 -4.28 1.82
N ILE A 80 -10.74 -5.56 1.75
CA ILE A 80 -11.69 -6.68 1.89
C ILE A 80 -11.53 -7.23 3.29
N LEU A 81 -12.59 -7.18 4.06
CA LEU A 81 -12.61 -7.56 5.47
C LEU A 81 -13.42 -8.84 5.67
N PRO A 82 -13.02 -9.74 6.60
CA PRO A 82 -13.85 -10.85 6.99
C PRO A 82 -15.05 -10.36 7.79
N THR A 83 -16.19 -11.01 7.61
CA THR A 83 -17.40 -10.80 8.44
C THR A 83 -17.56 -11.89 9.47
N GLN A 84 -18.29 -11.61 10.55
CA GLN A 84 -18.59 -12.60 11.60
C GLN A 84 -19.42 -13.80 11.09
N GLN A 85 -20.10 -13.64 9.96
CA GLN A 85 -20.94 -14.68 9.34
C GLN A 85 -20.16 -15.54 8.32
N GLY A 86 -18.82 -15.44 8.27
CA GLY A 86 -17.98 -16.22 7.37
C GLY A 86 -17.91 -15.71 5.94
N GLY A 87 -18.47 -14.51 5.66
CA GLY A 87 -18.35 -13.83 4.36
C GLY A 87 -17.27 -12.77 4.36
N THR A 88 -17.25 -11.95 3.31
CA THR A 88 -16.38 -10.77 3.20
C THR A 88 -17.19 -9.51 2.89
N MET A 89 -16.69 -8.36 3.32
CA MET A 89 -17.25 -7.05 2.98
C MET A 89 -16.17 -6.12 2.43
N PRO A 90 -16.47 -5.36 1.36
CA PRO A 90 -15.57 -4.32 0.88
C PRO A 90 -15.74 -3.04 1.69
N LEU A 91 -14.62 -2.41 2.04
CA LEU A 91 -14.56 -1.09 2.63
C LEU A 91 -13.80 -0.16 1.68
N ALA A 92 -14.42 0.93 1.24
CA ALA A 92 -13.80 1.83 0.29
C ALA A 92 -12.69 2.68 0.94
N ASN A 93 -11.58 2.88 0.21
CA ASN A 93 -10.50 3.77 0.56
C ASN A 93 -10.50 5.00 -0.37
N PRO A 94 -10.99 6.15 0.10
CA PRO A 94 -11.05 7.37 -0.70
C PRO A 94 -9.66 8.01 -0.95
N ASN A 95 -8.63 7.59 -0.20
CA ASN A 95 -7.30 8.17 -0.23
C ASN A 95 -6.35 7.51 -1.22
N ALA A 96 -6.80 6.52 -2.02
CA ALA A 96 -5.99 5.90 -3.07
C ALA A 96 -5.56 6.94 -4.11
N TYR A 97 -4.25 6.98 -4.45
CA TYR A 97 -3.68 8.05 -5.31
C TYR A 97 -4.05 7.94 -6.79
N GLY A 98 -4.63 6.82 -7.22
CA GLY A 98 -4.93 6.56 -8.63
C GLY A 98 -3.82 5.76 -9.33
N ASN A 99 -3.96 5.62 -10.66
CA ASN A 99 -3.00 4.85 -11.46
C ASN A 99 -1.69 5.60 -11.73
N ALA A 100 -1.74 6.95 -11.69
CA ALA A 100 -0.60 7.84 -11.85
C ALA A 100 -0.95 9.20 -11.23
N TRP A 101 0.06 9.90 -10.74
CA TRP A 101 -0.06 11.28 -10.23
C TRP A 101 1.25 12.02 -10.45
N PHE A 102 1.19 13.34 -10.48
CA PHE A 102 2.35 14.20 -10.54
C PHE A 102 2.88 14.50 -9.14
N VAL A 103 4.21 14.55 -9.01
CA VAL A 103 4.90 14.97 -7.79
C VAL A 103 5.58 16.31 -8.03
N GLY A 104 5.63 17.13 -6.98
CA GLY A 104 6.26 18.45 -7.05
C GLY A 104 7.77 18.43 -6.78
N LYS A 105 8.28 17.31 -6.22
CA LYS A 105 9.70 17.21 -5.83
C LYS A 105 10.21 15.79 -6.00
N VAL A 106 11.44 15.69 -6.50
CA VAL A 106 12.20 14.44 -6.56
C VAL A 106 13.38 14.51 -5.58
N VAL A 107 13.53 13.47 -4.76
CA VAL A 107 14.65 13.31 -3.82
C VAL A 107 15.49 12.14 -4.30
N TYR A 108 16.81 12.31 -4.34
CA TYR A 108 17.72 11.29 -4.82
C TYR A 108 18.39 10.54 -3.69
N ALA A 109 18.38 9.22 -3.77
CA ALA A 109 19.04 8.32 -2.83
C ALA A 109 20.31 7.70 -3.45
N ALA A 110 21.35 7.51 -2.65
CA ALA A 110 22.60 6.90 -3.13
C ALA A 110 22.55 5.38 -3.15
N THR A 111 21.67 4.76 -2.36
CA THR A 111 21.55 3.30 -2.22
C THR A 111 20.08 2.89 -2.11
N ALA A 112 19.77 1.62 -2.44
CA ALA A 112 18.45 1.06 -2.30
C ALA A 112 17.94 1.10 -0.83
N ARG A 113 18.84 0.99 0.15
CA ARG A 113 18.49 1.12 1.57
C ARG A 113 18.05 2.56 1.89
N GLU A 114 18.79 3.54 1.38
CA GLU A 114 18.45 4.95 1.56
C GLU A 114 17.13 5.30 0.87
N GLU A 115 16.86 4.75 -0.35
CA GLU A 115 15.56 4.88 -1.02
C GLU A 115 14.42 4.41 -0.10
N MET A 116 14.57 3.24 0.53
CA MET A 116 13.57 2.68 1.43
C MET A 116 13.38 3.52 2.69
N ASP A 117 14.46 4.01 3.28
CA ASP A 117 14.39 4.85 4.48
C ASP A 117 13.78 6.22 4.19
N MET A 118 14.10 6.81 3.03
CA MET A 118 13.50 8.06 2.57
C MET A 118 12.01 7.88 2.23
N LEU A 119 11.63 6.78 1.56
CA LEU A 119 10.24 6.48 1.23
C LEU A 119 9.32 6.51 2.46
N LYS A 120 9.83 6.13 3.63
CA LYS A 120 9.07 6.16 4.89
C LYS A 120 8.82 7.58 5.42
N ARG A 121 9.62 8.56 4.99
CA ARG A 121 9.67 9.91 5.57
C ARG A 121 9.06 10.99 4.68
N ILE A 122 9.11 10.79 3.35
CA ILE A 122 8.60 11.77 2.39
C ILE A 122 7.06 11.84 2.38
N ASP A 123 6.55 12.96 1.93
CA ASP A 123 5.14 13.05 1.51
C ASP A 123 4.97 12.38 0.14
N ARG A 124 4.58 11.11 0.16
CA ARG A 124 4.44 10.27 -1.04
C ARG A 124 3.43 10.79 -2.07
N ARG A 125 2.59 11.77 -1.68
CA ARG A 125 1.66 12.41 -2.59
C ARG A 125 2.33 13.50 -3.43
N ASN A 126 3.29 14.20 -2.84
CA ASN A 126 3.94 15.36 -3.45
C ASN A 126 5.43 15.13 -3.76
N GLU A 127 6.03 14.09 -3.22
CA GLU A 127 7.45 13.80 -3.36
C GLU A 127 7.69 12.37 -3.87
N ALA A 128 8.73 12.19 -4.69
CA ALA A 128 9.22 10.88 -5.11
C ALA A 128 10.68 10.67 -4.68
N VAL A 129 11.04 9.43 -4.32
CA VAL A 129 12.42 9.01 -4.10
C VAL A 129 12.89 8.24 -5.31
N VAL A 130 14.07 8.58 -5.82
CA VAL A 130 14.68 7.96 -7.00
C VAL A 130 16.17 7.71 -6.74
N GLY A 131 16.68 6.57 -7.18
CA GLY A 131 18.12 6.30 -7.13
C GLY A 131 18.93 7.32 -7.95
N LYS A 132 20.09 7.74 -7.45
CA LYS A 132 20.98 8.70 -8.12
C LYS A 132 21.36 8.31 -9.55
N ASP A 133 21.39 7.00 -9.84
CA ASP A 133 21.70 6.47 -11.16
C ASP A 133 20.70 6.92 -12.25
N PHE A 134 19.50 7.31 -11.85
CA PHE A 134 18.45 7.82 -12.75
C PHE A 134 18.40 9.35 -12.83
N ALA A 135 19.25 10.08 -12.10
CA ALA A 135 19.20 11.53 -12.04
C ALA A 135 19.38 12.17 -13.44
N ALA A 136 20.31 11.65 -14.26
CA ALA A 136 20.54 12.15 -15.60
C ALA A 136 19.37 11.92 -16.58
N ALA A 137 18.50 10.95 -16.30
CA ALA A 137 17.33 10.64 -17.14
C ALA A 137 16.11 11.50 -16.79
N LEU A 138 16.11 12.12 -15.62
CA LEU A 138 14.99 12.93 -15.12
C LEU A 138 15.21 14.44 -15.31
N GLY A 139 16.43 14.87 -15.68
CA GLY A 139 16.78 16.26 -15.95
C GLY A 139 17.23 17.00 -14.70
#